data_86eb2be1c7b4c28e7e7064bed4735618
#
_entry.id   86eb2be1c7b4c28e7e7064bed4735618
#
_cell.length_a   1.000
_cell.length_b   1.000
_cell.length_c   1.000
_cell.angle_alpha   90.00
_cell.angle_beta   90.00
_cell.angle_gamma   90.00
#
_symmetry.space_group_name_H-M   'P 1'
#
loop_
_entity.id
_entity.type
_entity.pdbx_description
1 polymer ?
#
loop_
_entity_poly.entity_id
_entity_poly.type
_entity_poly.pdbx_seq_one_letter_code
_entity_poly.pdbx_strand_id
1 'polypeptide(L)'
;YGLVFLLPCLIGIIAAILFFIERDCDTSKNLRTIPVTNTQLIMAKISMLFIFSVAFCLISTLSVALFCKLFHVGMVYGMTYKIFMSLIFGVLIVAASLPIVFLIICFNKSFLLSILLAFFYSIFNWGILGTVGTSISAAKIAFLNSFPVICVMNWTSGLMMDHLQKDNLLPEAYAIVPTTCHTIFIMAITVILSLWLIIRFYKKWTR
;
A
#
# COMPACT_ATOMS: atom_id res chain seq x y z
N TYR A 1 5.67 11.49 2.88
CA TYR A 1 6.76 10.61 2.42
C TYR A 1 6.98 9.43 3.37
N GLY A 2 6.95 9.59 4.70
CA GLY A 2 7.16 8.51 5.67
C GLY A 2 6.14 7.37 5.56
N LEU A 3 4.88 7.67 5.34
CA LEU A 3 3.82 6.67 5.18
C LEU A 3 4.02 5.77 3.95
N VAL A 4 4.62 6.28 2.88
CA VAL A 4 4.88 5.53 1.64
C VAL A 4 5.97 4.48 1.83
N PHE A 5 6.92 4.75 2.71
CA PHE A 5 7.94 3.77 3.10
C PHE A 5 7.39 2.78 4.13
N LEU A 6 6.78 3.29 5.19
CA LEU A 6 6.43 2.51 6.37
C LEU A 6 5.23 1.59 6.13
N LEU A 7 4.22 2.04 5.39
CA LEU A 7 2.98 1.28 5.21
C LEU A 7 3.17 0.01 4.36
N PRO A 8 3.80 0.05 3.16
CA PRO A 8 4.08 -1.17 2.40
C PRO A 8 4.97 -2.16 3.16
N CYS A 9 5.92 -1.65 3.95
CA CYS A 9 6.77 -2.47 4.82
C CYS A 9 5.93 -3.22 5.87
N LEU A 10 5.07 -2.50 6.60
CA LEU A 10 4.18 -3.09 7.60
C LEU A 10 3.20 -4.09 6.98
N ILE A 11 2.60 -3.76 5.83
CA ILE A 11 1.71 -4.68 5.11
C ILE A 11 2.45 -5.96 4.76
N GLY A 12 3.68 -5.86 4.26
CA GLY A 12 4.50 -7.02 3.95
C GLY A 12 4.85 -7.86 5.19
N ILE A 13 5.23 -7.23 6.30
CA ILE A 13 5.52 -7.93 7.56
C ILE A 13 4.28 -8.64 8.08
N ILE A 14 3.12 -7.98 8.11
CA ILE A 14 1.87 -8.58 8.58
C ILE A 14 1.44 -9.70 7.64
N ALA A 15 1.58 -9.53 6.32
CA ALA A 15 1.35 -10.60 5.38
C ALA A 15 2.27 -11.81 5.65
N ALA A 16 3.56 -11.57 5.90
CA ALA A 16 4.48 -12.64 6.28
C ALA A 16 4.00 -13.38 7.53
N ILE A 17 3.63 -12.65 8.59
CA ILE A 17 3.10 -13.23 9.82
C ILE A 17 1.85 -14.08 9.53
N LEU A 18 0.86 -13.53 8.82
CA LEU A 18 -0.41 -14.22 8.52
C LEU A 18 -0.24 -15.50 7.69
N PHE A 19 0.75 -15.52 6.80
CA PHE A 19 1.00 -16.70 5.95
C PHE A 19 1.93 -17.72 6.62
N PHE A 20 2.89 -17.28 7.46
CA PHE A 20 3.83 -18.19 8.13
C PHE A 20 3.28 -18.83 9.39
N ILE A 21 2.47 -18.13 10.20
CA ILE A 21 1.89 -18.70 11.44
C ILE A 21 1.14 -20.00 11.17
N GLU A 22 0.41 -20.09 10.07
CA GLU A 22 -0.34 -21.30 9.73
C GLU A 22 0.57 -22.50 9.43
N ARG A 23 1.76 -22.24 8.89
CA ARG A 23 2.73 -23.29 8.60
C ARG A 23 3.46 -23.75 9.85
N ASP A 24 3.95 -22.78 10.63
CA ASP A 24 4.84 -23.07 11.76
C ASP A 24 4.09 -23.63 12.97
N CYS A 25 2.79 -23.31 13.12
CA CYS A 25 1.95 -23.81 14.20
C CYS A 25 1.17 -25.09 13.83
N ASP A 26 1.45 -25.75 12.69
CA ASP A 26 0.70 -26.93 12.18
C ASP A 26 -0.84 -26.72 12.13
N THR A 27 -1.29 -25.47 12.25
CA THR A 27 -2.72 -25.12 12.19
C THR A 27 -3.33 -25.41 10.82
N SER A 28 -2.50 -25.57 9.80
CA SER A 28 -2.93 -25.99 8.45
C SER A 28 -3.60 -27.38 8.47
N LYS A 29 -3.23 -28.28 9.38
CA LYS A 29 -3.87 -29.60 9.55
C LYS A 29 -5.27 -29.46 10.15
N ASN A 30 -5.42 -28.60 11.16
CA ASN A 30 -6.70 -28.34 11.81
C ASN A 30 -7.65 -27.55 10.90
N LEU A 31 -7.14 -26.64 10.08
CA LEU A 31 -7.94 -25.90 9.09
C LEU A 31 -8.50 -26.82 7.98
N ARG A 32 -7.86 -27.94 7.68
CA ARG A 32 -8.36 -28.92 6.69
C ARG A 32 -9.57 -29.73 7.22
N THR A 33 -9.81 -29.75 8.53
CA THR A 33 -11.00 -30.40 9.11
C THR A 33 -12.26 -29.53 8.99
N ILE A 34 -12.09 -28.24 8.75
CA ILE A 34 -13.18 -27.28 8.56
C ILE A 34 -13.46 -27.16 7.05
N PRO A 35 -14.72 -27.18 6.59
CA PRO A 35 -15.08 -27.09 5.17
C PRO A 35 -14.91 -25.66 4.61
N VAL A 36 -13.68 -25.10 4.70
CA VAL A 36 -13.33 -23.78 4.18
C VAL A 36 -12.45 -23.95 2.94
N THR A 37 -12.80 -23.24 1.88
CA THR A 37 -12.00 -23.27 0.64
C THR A 37 -10.73 -22.43 0.80
N ASN A 38 -9.63 -22.85 0.17
CA ASN A 38 -8.35 -22.11 0.19
C ASN A 38 -8.53 -20.65 -0.30
N THR A 39 -9.47 -20.41 -1.19
CA THR A 39 -9.76 -19.06 -1.68
C THR A 39 -10.38 -18.17 -0.62
N GLN A 40 -11.32 -18.72 0.19
CA GLN A 40 -11.92 -17.98 1.30
C GLN A 40 -10.88 -17.62 2.36
N LEU A 41 -9.97 -18.54 2.66
CA LEU A 41 -8.87 -18.30 3.59
C LEU A 41 -7.94 -17.16 3.12
N ILE A 42 -7.55 -17.16 1.84
CA ILE A 42 -6.74 -16.08 1.27
C ILE A 42 -7.48 -14.74 1.34
N MET A 43 -8.76 -14.73 0.96
CA MET A 43 -9.56 -13.50 0.98
C MET A 43 -9.72 -12.95 2.40
N ALA A 44 -9.89 -13.81 3.41
CA ALA A 44 -9.93 -13.40 4.80
C ALA A 44 -8.62 -12.72 5.24
N LYS A 45 -7.46 -13.29 4.88
CA LYS A 45 -6.15 -12.69 5.18
C LYS A 45 -5.95 -11.35 4.49
N ILE A 46 -6.33 -11.25 3.23
CA ILE A 46 -6.24 -9.99 2.48
C ILE A 46 -7.17 -8.95 3.10
N SER A 47 -8.38 -9.32 3.51
CA SER A 47 -9.31 -8.41 4.21
C SER A 47 -8.72 -7.86 5.50
N MET A 48 -8.00 -8.70 6.27
CA MET A 48 -7.28 -8.24 7.46
C MET A 48 -6.22 -7.19 7.14
N LEU A 49 -5.49 -7.34 6.04
CA LEU A 49 -4.52 -6.32 5.60
C LEU A 49 -5.21 -4.99 5.26
N PHE A 50 -6.38 -5.03 4.62
CA PHE A 50 -7.17 -3.82 4.33
C PHE A 50 -7.63 -3.13 5.61
N ILE A 51 -8.20 -3.87 6.55
CA ILE A 51 -8.66 -3.32 7.85
C ILE A 51 -7.50 -2.68 8.59
N PHE A 52 -6.36 -3.39 8.68
CA PHE A 52 -5.16 -2.87 9.32
C PHE A 52 -4.66 -1.56 8.69
N SER A 53 -4.56 -1.52 7.37
CA SER A 53 -4.06 -0.34 6.67
C SER A 53 -4.97 0.88 6.84
N VAL A 54 -6.28 0.69 6.71
CA VAL A 54 -7.26 1.76 6.92
C VAL A 54 -7.19 2.28 8.35
N ALA A 55 -7.15 1.39 9.35
CA ALA A 55 -7.01 1.77 10.74
C ALA A 55 -5.71 2.52 11.00
N PHE A 56 -4.59 2.04 10.44
CA PHE A 56 -3.29 2.70 10.58
C PHE A 56 -3.26 4.10 9.96
N CYS A 57 -3.82 4.28 8.77
CA CYS A 57 -3.93 5.58 8.11
C CYS A 57 -4.79 6.56 8.91
N LEU A 58 -5.92 6.10 9.45
CA LEU A 58 -6.80 6.92 10.31
C LEU A 58 -6.07 7.36 11.58
N ILE A 59 -5.47 6.40 12.30
CA ILE A 59 -4.73 6.69 13.53
C ILE A 59 -3.61 7.68 13.26
N SER A 60 -2.86 7.49 12.16
CA SER A 60 -1.78 8.39 11.76
C SER A 60 -2.30 9.81 11.50
N THR A 61 -3.41 9.96 10.77
CA THR A 61 -4.00 11.27 10.46
C THR A 61 -4.52 11.96 11.71
N LEU A 62 -5.20 11.21 12.59
CA LEU A 62 -5.70 11.73 13.87
C LEU A 62 -4.56 12.12 14.81
N SER A 63 -3.50 11.33 14.88
CA SER A 63 -2.31 11.62 15.69
C SER A 63 -1.66 12.93 15.26
N VAL A 64 -1.45 13.13 13.95
CA VAL A 64 -0.90 14.39 13.43
C VAL A 64 -1.77 15.59 13.83
N ALA A 65 -3.09 15.47 13.69
CA ALA A 65 -4.02 16.52 14.06
C ALA A 65 -3.99 16.84 15.57
N LEU A 66 -3.89 15.80 16.40
CA LEU A 66 -3.79 15.90 17.86
C LEU A 66 -2.50 16.61 18.27
N PHE A 67 -1.35 16.20 17.70
CA PHE A 67 -0.07 16.83 17.95
C PHE A 67 -0.06 18.31 17.52
N CYS A 68 -0.57 18.64 16.34
CA CYS A 68 -0.67 20.02 15.89
C CYS A 68 -1.49 20.88 16.88
N LYS A 69 -2.58 20.33 17.42
CA LYS A 69 -3.42 21.02 18.41
C LYS A 69 -2.74 21.16 19.77
N LEU A 70 -2.07 20.13 20.26
CA LEU A 70 -1.41 20.12 21.57
C LEU A 70 -0.20 21.07 21.62
N PHE A 71 0.60 21.08 20.57
CA PHE A 71 1.83 21.87 20.52
C PHE A 71 1.64 23.24 19.85
N HIS A 72 0.41 23.60 19.47
CA HIS A 72 0.09 24.83 18.75
C HIS A 72 0.95 25.05 17.47
N VAL A 73 1.38 23.97 16.84
CA VAL A 73 2.22 23.97 15.64
C VAL A 73 1.32 23.86 14.41
N GLY A 74 0.98 25.03 13.84
CA GLY A 74 0.22 25.12 12.60
C GLY A 74 -1.30 24.96 12.75
N MET A 75 -2.03 25.37 11.72
CA MET A 75 -3.48 25.21 11.63
C MET A 75 -3.85 23.95 10.85
N VAL A 76 -4.76 23.17 11.40
CA VAL A 76 -5.28 21.97 10.70
C VAL A 76 -6.50 22.38 9.87
N TYR A 77 -6.26 22.73 8.61
CA TYR A 77 -7.35 23.00 7.66
C TYR A 77 -7.93 21.72 7.08
N GLY A 78 -9.25 21.70 6.84
CA GLY A 78 -9.93 20.63 6.10
C GLY A 78 -9.83 19.26 6.75
N MET A 79 -9.98 19.14 8.07
CA MET A 79 -9.81 17.87 8.80
C MET A 79 -10.72 16.76 8.28
N THR A 80 -11.99 17.06 7.98
CA THR A 80 -12.95 16.12 7.39
C THR A 80 -12.47 15.57 6.04
N TYR A 81 -11.92 16.43 5.19
CA TYR A 81 -11.36 16.00 3.90
C TYR A 81 -10.11 15.13 4.09
N LYS A 82 -9.23 15.48 5.04
CA LYS A 82 -8.04 14.66 5.35
C LYS A 82 -8.39 13.27 5.87
N ILE A 83 -9.42 13.16 6.71
CA ILE A 83 -9.93 11.86 7.19
C ILE A 83 -10.47 11.04 6.02
N PHE A 84 -11.28 11.64 5.15
CA PHE A 84 -11.82 10.95 3.98
C PHE A 84 -10.71 10.48 3.02
N MET A 85 -9.73 11.34 2.75
CA MET A 85 -8.57 10.98 1.93
C MET A 85 -7.69 9.89 2.58
N SER A 86 -7.57 9.89 3.89
CA SER A 86 -6.85 8.85 4.63
C SER A 86 -7.51 7.47 4.50
N LEU A 87 -8.85 7.40 4.47
CA LEU A 87 -9.58 6.16 4.20
C LEU A 87 -9.29 5.65 2.79
N ILE A 88 -9.42 6.52 1.79
CA ILE A 88 -9.15 6.17 0.39
C ILE A 88 -7.69 5.70 0.23
N PHE A 89 -6.75 6.46 0.79
CA PHE A 89 -5.34 6.14 0.74
C PHE A 89 -5.04 4.78 1.40
N GLY A 90 -5.65 4.50 2.57
CA GLY A 90 -5.49 3.21 3.25
C GLY A 90 -5.92 2.01 2.40
N VAL A 91 -7.03 2.13 1.68
CA VAL A 91 -7.50 1.10 0.75
C VAL A 91 -6.56 0.95 -0.45
N LEU A 92 -6.22 2.06 -1.09
CA LEU A 92 -5.41 2.04 -2.32
C LEU A 92 -3.98 1.55 -2.08
N ILE A 93 -3.37 1.88 -0.93
CA ILE A 93 -1.99 1.48 -0.66
C ILE A 93 -1.86 -0.03 -0.42
N VAL A 94 -2.87 -0.69 0.18
CA VAL A 94 -2.89 -2.16 0.27
C VAL A 94 -3.01 -2.76 -1.11
N ALA A 95 -3.93 -2.26 -1.92
CA ALA A 95 -4.12 -2.72 -3.29
C ALA A 95 -2.83 -2.58 -4.11
N ALA A 96 -2.11 -1.46 -3.95
CA ALA A 96 -0.81 -1.21 -4.57
C ALA A 96 0.32 -2.10 -4.01
N SER A 97 0.18 -2.58 -2.76
CA SER A 97 1.17 -3.44 -2.09
C SER A 97 0.90 -4.94 -2.29
N LEU A 98 -0.17 -5.36 -2.95
CA LEU A 98 -0.45 -6.78 -3.21
C LEU A 98 0.69 -7.52 -3.94
N PRO A 99 1.48 -6.91 -4.84
CA PRO A 99 2.63 -7.59 -5.44
C PRO A 99 3.65 -8.09 -4.43
N ILE A 100 3.89 -7.38 -3.32
CA ILE A 100 4.81 -7.88 -2.28
C ILE A 100 4.20 -9.04 -1.52
N VAL A 101 2.88 -9.06 -1.27
CA VAL A 101 2.19 -10.20 -0.67
C VAL A 101 2.34 -11.45 -1.54
N PHE A 102 2.22 -11.30 -2.87
CA PHE A 102 2.49 -12.39 -3.82
C PHE A 102 3.93 -12.89 -3.71
N LEU A 103 4.93 -11.99 -3.68
CA LEU A 103 6.33 -12.37 -3.55
C LEU A 103 6.60 -13.13 -2.24
N ILE A 104 6.01 -12.70 -1.12
CA ILE A 104 6.12 -13.37 0.17
C ILE A 104 5.58 -14.80 0.07
N ILE A 105 4.45 -15.02 -0.60
CA ILE A 105 3.88 -16.35 -0.79
C ILE A 105 4.79 -17.21 -1.69
N CYS A 106 5.38 -16.64 -2.74
CA CYS A 106 6.31 -17.37 -3.62
C CYS A 106 7.60 -17.80 -2.92
N PHE A 107 8.18 -16.90 -2.12
CA PHE A 107 9.46 -17.13 -1.43
C PHE A 107 9.30 -17.67 -0.01
N ASN A 108 8.19 -18.30 0.29
CA ASN A 108 7.80 -18.79 1.61
C ASN A 108 8.68 -19.96 2.14
N LYS A 109 9.99 -19.83 2.02
CA LYS A 109 10.96 -20.79 2.59
C LYS A 109 11.41 -20.38 3.99
N SER A 110 11.51 -19.07 4.27
CA SER A 110 11.95 -18.56 5.56
C SER A 110 11.21 -17.26 5.90
N PHE A 111 10.76 -17.14 7.13
CA PHE A 111 10.09 -15.96 7.66
C PHE A 111 10.98 -14.70 7.54
N LEU A 112 12.26 -14.84 7.87
CA LEU A 112 13.23 -13.76 7.80
C LEU A 112 13.38 -13.22 6.36
N LEU A 113 13.41 -14.11 5.37
CA LEU A 113 13.48 -13.71 3.96
C LEU A 113 12.26 -12.89 3.53
N SER A 114 11.08 -13.25 4.03
CA SER A 114 9.83 -12.54 3.72
C SER A 114 9.82 -11.13 4.30
N ILE A 115 10.32 -10.94 5.52
CA ILE A 115 10.48 -9.61 6.13
C ILE A 115 11.50 -8.79 5.33
N LEU A 116 12.62 -9.40 4.95
CA LEU A 116 13.66 -8.74 4.17
C LEU A 116 13.11 -8.27 2.80
N LEU A 117 12.32 -9.10 2.12
CA LEU A 117 11.66 -8.74 0.87
C LEU A 117 10.70 -7.55 1.04
N ALA A 118 9.91 -7.52 2.13
CA ALA A 118 9.03 -6.41 2.43
C ALA A 118 9.81 -5.10 2.62
N PHE A 119 10.94 -5.17 3.33
CA PHE A 119 11.81 -4.03 3.55
C PHE A 119 12.46 -3.53 2.25
N PHE A 120 13.00 -4.44 1.44
CA PHE A 120 13.57 -4.07 0.13
C PHE A 120 12.53 -3.47 -0.82
N TYR A 121 11.31 -4.00 -0.84
CA TYR A 121 10.22 -3.43 -1.62
C TYR A 121 9.93 -1.98 -1.22
N SER A 122 9.91 -1.70 0.08
CA SER A 122 9.66 -0.36 0.60
C SER A 122 10.82 0.60 0.30
N ILE A 123 12.07 0.16 0.47
CA ILE A 123 13.25 0.95 0.10
C ILE A 123 13.23 1.26 -1.41
N PHE A 124 12.90 0.28 -2.23
CA PHE A 124 12.85 0.45 -3.68
C PHE A 124 11.82 1.52 -4.07
N ASN A 125 10.60 1.46 -3.54
CA ASN A 125 9.58 2.47 -3.79
C ASN A 125 10.01 3.86 -3.28
N TRP A 126 10.60 3.93 -2.10
CA TRP A 126 11.10 5.19 -1.54
C TRP A 126 12.28 5.77 -2.34
N GLY A 127 13.21 4.93 -2.76
CA GLY A 127 14.35 5.32 -3.59
C GLY A 127 13.92 5.88 -4.94
N ILE A 128 12.97 5.24 -5.61
CA ILE A 128 12.40 5.73 -6.88
C ILE A 128 11.75 7.11 -6.66
N LEU A 129 11.00 7.28 -5.58
CA LEU A 129 10.38 8.56 -5.26
C LEU A 129 11.42 9.67 -5.07
N GLY A 130 12.57 9.38 -4.45
CA GLY A 130 13.68 10.32 -4.27
C GLY A 130 14.30 10.81 -5.58
N THR A 131 14.16 10.05 -6.67
CA THR A 131 14.67 10.46 -8.00
C THR A 131 13.82 11.54 -8.69
N VAL A 132 12.65 11.87 -8.14
CA VAL A 132 11.75 12.91 -8.70
C VAL A 132 12.40 14.29 -8.70
N GLY A 133 13.26 14.57 -7.72
CA GLY A 133 13.88 15.91 -7.55
C GLY A 133 14.95 16.32 -8.57
N THR A 134 15.41 15.44 -9.46
CA THR A 134 16.62 15.71 -10.25
C THR A 134 16.45 16.18 -11.69
N SER A 135 15.34 15.98 -12.31
CA SER A 135 14.94 16.53 -13.62
C SER A 135 13.59 15.96 -14.05
N ILE A 136 12.64 16.80 -14.40
CA ILE A 136 11.28 16.40 -14.73
C ILE A 136 11.17 16.28 -16.24
N SER A 137 11.31 15.05 -16.79
CA SER A 137 10.96 14.76 -18.19
C SER A 137 9.65 13.97 -18.23
N ALA A 138 8.85 14.17 -19.28
CA ALA A 138 7.58 13.47 -19.46
C ALA A 138 7.72 11.93 -19.41
N ALA A 139 8.79 11.40 -20.00
CA ALA A 139 9.10 9.97 -19.99
C ALA A 139 9.38 9.47 -18.56
N LYS A 140 10.08 10.26 -17.75
CA LYS A 140 10.39 9.92 -16.35
C LYS A 140 9.12 9.91 -15.51
N ILE A 141 8.22 10.88 -15.70
CA ILE A 141 6.93 10.94 -15.01
C ILE A 141 6.07 9.72 -15.35
N ALA A 142 5.98 9.36 -16.63
CA ALA A 142 5.23 8.18 -17.06
C ALA A 142 5.80 6.89 -16.45
N PHE A 143 7.12 6.76 -16.39
CA PHE A 143 7.80 5.64 -15.75
C PHE A 143 7.49 5.56 -14.24
N LEU A 144 7.60 6.68 -13.52
CA LEU A 144 7.30 6.76 -12.09
C LEU A 144 5.85 6.37 -11.78
N ASN A 145 4.91 6.90 -12.56
CA ASN A 145 3.49 6.60 -12.39
C ASN A 145 3.10 5.18 -12.85
N SER A 146 4.02 4.40 -13.42
CA SER A 146 3.80 2.97 -13.68
C SER A 146 3.94 2.10 -12.42
N PHE A 147 4.60 2.59 -11.36
CA PHE A 147 4.68 1.89 -10.09
C PHE A 147 3.42 2.15 -9.25
N PRO A 148 2.67 1.09 -8.84
CA PRO A 148 1.37 1.26 -8.19
C PRO A 148 1.41 2.12 -6.92
N VAL A 149 2.40 1.91 -6.05
CA VAL A 149 2.56 2.66 -4.78
C VAL A 149 2.82 4.13 -5.05
N ILE A 150 3.71 4.44 -6.01
CA ILE A 150 4.07 5.82 -6.38
C ILE A 150 2.90 6.50 -7.08
N CYS A 151 2.21 5.78 -7.98
CA CYS A 151 1.03 6.27 -8.67
C CYS A 151 -0.07 6.70 -7.68
N VAL A 152 -0.38 5.85 -6.68
CA VAL A 152 -1.36 6.18 -5.63
C VAL A 152 -0.93 7.39 -4.83
N MET A 153 0.35 7.48 -4.47
CA MET A 153 0.87 8.62 -3.72
C MET A 153 0.76 9.93 -4.51
N ASN A 154 1.22 9.94 -5.76
CA ASN A 154 1.19 11.14 -6.60
C ASN A 154 -0.26 11.58 -6.84
N TRP A 155 -1.18 10.64 -7.09
CA TRP A 155 -2.59 10.93 -7.28
C TRP A 155 -3.25 11.51 -6.03
N THR A 156 -3.05 10.88 -4.86
CA THR A 156 -3.60 11.38 -3.58
C THR A 156 -3.01 12.72 -3.17
N SER A 157 -1.71 12.93 -3.42
CA SER A 157 -1.06 14.21 -3.19
C SER A 157 -1.65 15.30 -4.09
N GLY A 158 -1.91 15.01 -5.37
CA GLY A 158 -2.55 15.94 -6.29
C GLY A 158 -3.94 16.36 -5.84
N LEU A 159 -4.77 15.41 -5.40
CA LEU A 159 -6.10 15.72 -4.86
C LEU A 159 -6.04 16.56 -3.58
N MET A 160 -5.08 16.30 -2.71
CA MET A 160 -4.86 17.12 -1.51
C MET A 160 -4.42 18.54 -1.87
N MET A 161 -3.53 18.69 -2.84
CA MET A 161 -3.06 19.99 -3.33
C MET A 161 -4.21 20.79 -3.95
N ASP A 162 -5.01 20.17 -4.81
CA ASP A 162 -6.14 20.82 -5.49
C ASP A 162 -7.19 21.35 -4.51
N HIS A 163 -7.42 20.63 -3.40
CA HIS A 163 -8.40 21.02 -2.40
C HIS A 163 -7.89 22.09 -1.40
N LEU A 164 -6.59 22.03 -1.03
CA LEU A 164 -6.05 22.83 0.08
C LEU A 164 -5.26 24.07 -0.35
N GLN A 165 -4.75 24.13 -1.58
CA GLN A 165 -3.79 25.16 -2.01
C GLN A 165 -4.00 25.63 -3.46
N LYS A 166 -5.23 26.01 -3.84
CA LYS A 166 -5.54 26.39 -5.22
C LYS A 166 -4.66 27.52 -5.82
N ASP A 167 -4.12 28.41 -5.00
CA ASP A 167 -3.58 29.69 -5.50
C ASP A 167 -2.03 29.82 -5.48
N ASN A 168 -1.30 28.86 -4.90
CA ASN A 168 0.14 29.05 -4.64
C ASN A 168 1.06 27.89 -5.08
N LEU A 169 0.60 26.97 -5.94
CA LEU A 169 1.40 25.83 -6.33
C LEU A 169 2.18 26.07 -7.62
N LEU A 170 3.45 25.65 -7.61
CA LEU A 170 4.30 25.63 -8.80
C LEU A 170 3.68 24.68 -9.84
N PRO A 171 3.55 25.12 -11.12
CA PRO A 171 2.99 24.29 -12.19
C PRO A 171 3.73 22.96 -12.39
N GLU A 172 4.99 22.90 -11.98
CA GLU A 172 5.81 21.68 -12.01
C GLU A 172 5.31 20.59 -11.08
N ALA A 173 4.68 20.94 -9.94
CA ALA A 173 4.11 19.97 -9.00
C ALA A 173 2.89 19.25 -9.58
N TYR A 174 2.10 19.91 -10.40
CA TYR A 174 0.95 19.31 -11.09
C TYR A 174 1.35 18.37 -12.24
N ALA A 175 2.50 18.61 -12.87
CA ALA A 175 2.97 17.77 -13.96
C ALA A 175 3.20 16.30 -13.54
N ILE A 176 3.47 16.06 -12.25
CA ILE A 176 3.75 14.72 -11.70
C ILE A 176 2.46 13.95 -11.40
N VAL A 177 1.32 14.64 -11.23
CA VAL A 177 0.05 14.04 -10.84
C VAL A 177 -0.55 13.23 -11.99
N PRO A 178 -0.76 11.90 -11.82
CA PRO A 178 -1.40 11.09 -12.84
C PRO A 178 -2.90 11.42 -12.95
N THR A 179 -3.46 11.22 -14.13
CA THR A 179 -4.91 11.32 -14.33
C THR A 179 -5.63 10.21 -13.54
N THR A 180 -6.84 10.49 -13.07
CA THR A 180 -7.66 9.51 -12.31
C THR A 180 -7.88 8.22 -13.11
N CYS A 181 -8.13 8.32 -14.42
CA CYS A 181 -8.29 7.15 -15.30
C CYS A 181 -7.03 6.28 -15.33
N HIS A 182 -5.86 6.90 -15.43
CA HIS A 182 -4.57 6.19 -15.42
C HIS A 182 -4.34 5.46 -14.10
N THR A 183 -4.61 6.13 -12.98
CA THR A 183 -4.49 5.52 -11.64
C THR A 183 -5.41 4.33 -11.47
N ILE A 184 -6.70 4.46 -11.85
CA ILE A 184 -7.67 3.36 -11.77
C ILE A 184 -7.21 2.18 -12.66
N PHE A 185 -6.72 2.45 -13.87
CA PHE A 185 -6.26 1.41 -14.78
C PHE A 185 -5.07 0.62 -14.22
N ILE A 186 -4.04 1.32 -13.71
CA ILE A 186 -2.87 0.67 -13.08
C ILE A 186 -3.29 -0.14 -11.85
N MET A 187 -4.16 0.43 -11.01
CA MET A 187 -4.63 -0.26 -9.81
C MET A 187 -5.46 -1.51 -10.15
N ALA A 188 -6.36 -1.43 -11.13
CA ALA A 188 -7.13 -2.58 -11.58
C ALA A 188 -6.25 -3.72 -12.08
N ILE A 189 -5.26 -3.41 -12.94
CA ILE A 189 -4.29 -4.40 -13.44
C ILE A 189 -3.52 -5.01 -12.28
N THR A 190 -3.00 -4.19 -11.37
CA THR A 190 -2.19 -4.64 -10.24
C THR A 190 -2.98 -5.58 -9.33
N VAL A 191 -4.23 -5.23 -8.98
CA VAL A 191 -5.10 -6.02 -8.11
C VAL A 191 -5.46 -7.34 -8.79
N ILE A 192 -5.93 -7.31 -10.03
CA ILE A 192 -6.36 -8.52 -10.76
C ILE A 192 -5.18 -9.49 -10.91
N LEU A 193 -4.04 -8.99 -11.38
CA LEU A 193 -2.85 -9.81 -11.59
C LEU A 193 -2.32 -10.39 -10.28
N SER A 194 -2.22 -9.57 -9.24
CA SER A 194 -1.72 -10.03 -7.93
C SER A 194 -2.65 -11.06 -7.29
N LEU A 195 -3.97 -10.82 -7.28
CA LEU A 195 -4.93 -11.78 -6.73
C LEU A 195 -4.92 -13.10 -7.50
N TRP A 196 -4.89 -13.05 -8.83
CA TRP A 196 -4.82 -14.24 -9.66
C TRP A 196 -3.56 -15.07 -9.36
N LEU A 197 -2.41 -14.41 -9.26
CA LEU A 197 -1.14 -15.05 -8.92
C LEU A 197 -1.16 -15.63 -7.50
N ILE A 198 -1.64 -14.88 -6.51
CA ILE A 198 -1.74 -15.32 -5.11
C ILE A 198 -2.59 -16.61 -5.03
N ILE A 199 -3.78 -16.62 -5.62
CA ILE A 199 -4.68 -17.76 -5.60
C ILE A 199 -4.05 -18.97 -6.29
N ARG A 200 -3.39 -18.77 -7.44
CA ARG A 200 -2.76 -19.84 -8.21
C ARG A 200 -1.58 -20.48 -7.45
N PHE A 201 -0.70 -19.67 -6.88
CA PHE A 201 0.47 -20.15 -6.15
C PHE A 201 0.11 -20.78 -4.80
N TYR A 202 -0.85 -20.22 -4.10
CA TYR A 202 -1.31 -20.78 -2.83
C TYR A 202 -1.95 -22.18 -3.01
N LYS A 203 -2.72 -22.40 -4.10
CA LYS A 203 -3.25 -23.73 -4.44
C LYS A 203 -2.16 -24.77 -4.71
N LYS A 204 -1.03 -24.35 -5.27
CA LYS A 204 0.11 -25.25 -5.50
C LYS A 204 0.81 -25.65 -4.19
N TRP A 205 0.70 -24.82 -3.19
CA TRP A 205 1.33 -24.97 -1.89
C TRP A 205 0.60 -25.93 -0.95
N THR A 206 -0.71 -25.98 -1.07
CA THR A 206 -1.59 -26.82 -0.25
C THR A 206 -1.78 -28.23 -0.83
N ARG A 207 -1.21 -28.52 -1.99
CA ARG A 207 -1.12 -29.86 -2.56
C ARG A 207 0.14 -30.56 -2.09
#